data_4b86e5eedf77816456de80e224d6a8b9
#
_entry.id   4b86e5eedf77816456de80e224d6a8b9
#
_cell.length_a   1.000
_cell.length_b   1.000
_cell.length_c   1.000
_cell.angle_alpha   90.00
_cell.angle_beta   90.00
_cell.angle_gamma   90.00
#
_symmetry.space_group_name_H-M   'P 1'
#
loop_
_entity.id
_entity.type
_entity.pdbx_description
1 polymer ?
#
loop_
_entity_poly.entity_id
_entity_poly.type
_entity_poly.pdbx_seq_one_letter_code
_entity_poly.pdbx_strand_id
1 'polypeptide(L)'
;IDPSITRDEFISYKYDVEYSRESIIASVRKRYINEMSSEAVPKDLIEGLEILKNWDLRADSSNTKAALSILTLPNAFNIEELKYNKDSITVALKKNIKYLNKKFGYLDVPLGKVFRLIRGKTNLPLEGGPGLIRAIYVKKINNTYQAVAGDCYIQAVEWAPNGELNAWSVHQYGSATQDKESKHYNDQSSLFSKHQMKQIRP
;
A
#
# COMPACT_ATOMS: atom_id res chain seq x y z
N ILE A 1 27.88 2.63 9.67
CA ILE A 1 27.31 2.28 8.34
C ILE A 1 27.86 0.91 8.02
N ASP A 2 26.99 -0.08 7.88
CA ASP A 2 27.34 -1.42 7.42
C ASP A 2 27.86 -1.29 5.96
N PRO A 3 29.09 -1.69 5.65
CA PRO A 3 29.65 -1.57 4.30
C PRO A 3 29.13 -2.67 3.34
N SER A 4 28.38 -3.65 3.85
CA SER A 4 27.86 -4.76 3.07
C SER A 4 26.34 -4.90 3.28
N ILE A 5 25.60 -5.17 2.20
CA ILE A 5 24.17 -5.47 2.24
C ILE A 5 24.01 -6.91 1.77
N THR A 6 23.41 -7.76 2.60
CA THR A 6 23.07 -9.12 2.22
C THR A 6 21.92 -9.17 1.24
N ARG A 7 21.74 -10.29 0.51
CA ARG A 7 20.59 -10.50 -0.37
C ARG A 7 19.26 -10.33 0.36
N ASP A 8 19.13 -10.89 1.54
CA ASP A 8 17.89 -10.89 2.30
C ASP A 8 17.55 -9.48 2.79
N GLU A 9 18.54 -8.70 3.23
CA GLU A 9 18.36 -7.28 3.57
C GLU A 9 17.94 -6.47 2.34
N PHE A 10 18.59 -6.66 1.18
CA PHE A 10 18.23 -5.98 -0.06
C PHE A 10 16.78 -6.26 -0.46
N ILE A 11 16.35 -7.52 -0.38
CA ILE A 11 14.97 -7.90 -0.66
C ILE A 11 14.01 -7.32 0.37
N SER A 12 14.39 -7.30 1.66
CA SER A 12 13.57 -6.71 2.72
C SER A 12 13.33 -5.21 2.50
N TYR A 13 14.34 -4.46 2.06
CA TYR A 13 14.20 -3.05 1.72
C TYR A 13 13.23 -2.81 0.55
N LYS A 14 13.20 -3.71 -0.46
CA LYS A 14 12.24 -3.62 -1.57
C LYS A 14 10.80 -3.76 -1.09
N TYR A 15 10.58 -4.52 -0.05
CA TYR A 15 9.25 -4.78 0.51
C TYR A 15 8.95 -3.96 1.77
N ASP A 16 9.72 -2.88 2.00
CA ASP A 16 9.44 -1.97 3.10
C ASP A 16 8.09 -1.28 2.91
N VAL A 17 7.27 -1.35 3.95
CA VAL A 17 5.90 -0.83 4.02
C VAL A 17 5.75 0.27 5.09
N GLU A 18 6.85 0.82 5.59
CA GLU A 18 6.83 1.86 6.60
C GLU A 18 7.09 3.24 5.99
N TYR A 19 6.19 4.19 6.25
CA TYR A 19 6.42 5.58 5.90
C TYR A 19 7.41 6.21 6.88
N SER A 20 8.43 6.89 6.36
CA SER A 20 9.33 7.70 7.19
C SER A 20 8.55 8.74 7.99
N ARG A 21 9.03 9.05 9.19
CA ARG A 21 8.47 10.10 10.04
C ARG A 21 8.61 11.49 9.43
N GLU A 22 9.57 11.68 8.52
CA GLU A 22 9.77 12.90 7.74
C GLU A 22 8.98 12.90 6.43
N SER A 23 8.26 11.84 6.12
CA SER A 23 7.45 11.76 4.90
C SER A 23 6.33 12.80 4.88
N ILE A 24 5.90 13.16 3.68
CA ILE A 24 4.79 14.12 3.49
C ILE A 24 3.53 13.64 4.18
N ILE A 25 3.19 12.35 4.05
CA ILE A 25 1.99 11.78 4.68
C ILE A 25 2.04 11.88 6.21
N ALA A 26 3.21 11.65 6.83
CA ALA A 26 3.41 11.80 8.26
C ALA A 26 3.26 13.26 8.71
N SER A 27 3.85 14.20 7.96
CA SER A 27 3.77 15.64 8.22
C SER A 27 2.34 16.17 8.09
N VAL A 28 1.63 15.80 7.02
CA VAL A 28 0.22 16.15 6.80
C VAL A 28 -0.67 15.58 7.90
N ARG A 29 -0.48 14.30 8.27
CA ARG A 29 -1.20 13.67 9.38
C ARG A 29 -1.03 14.45 10.67
N LYS A 30 0.22 14.74 11.06
CA LYS A 30 0.55 15.46 12.30
C LYS A 30 -0.14 16.83 12.33
N ARG A 31 -0.03 17.58 11.23
CA ARG A 31 -0.67 18.90 11.12
C ARG A 31 -2.19 18.80 11.22
N TYR A 32 -2.82 17.89 10.50
CA TYR A 32 -4.27 17.71 10.50
C TYR A 32 -4.80 17.36 11.88
N ILE A 33 -4.14 16.42 12.57
CA ILE A 33 -4.52 16.02 13.93
C ILE A 33 -4.40 17.20 14.91
N ASN A 34 -3.31 17.98 14.84
CA ASN A 34 -3.12 19.15 15.71
C ASN A 34 -4.21 20.20 15.48
N GLU A 35 -4.53 20.52 14.24
CA GLU A 35 -5.60 21.49 13.92
C GLU A 35 -6.99 21.00 14.36
N MET A 36 -7.29 19.71 14.17
CA MET A 36 -8.55 19.12 14.61
C MET A 36 -8.66 19.03 16.15
N SER A 37 -7.56 18.85 16.88
CA SER A 37 -7.54 18.78 18.34
C SER A 37 -7.74 20.14 19.01
N SER A 38 -7.57 21.24 18.30
CA SER A 38 -7.79 22.61 18.81
C SER A 38 -9.23 23.09 18.67
N GLU A 39 -10.11 22.30 18.07
CA GLU A 39 -11.50 22.64 17.78
C GLU A 39 -12.47 21.61 18.39
N ALA A 40 -13.76 21.95 18.43
CA ALA A 40 -14.80 21.00 18.79
C ALA A 40 -14.98 19.97 17.65
N VAL A 41 -14.50 18.74 17.86
CA VAL A 41 -14.55 17.68 16.86
C VAL A 41 -16.00 17.19 16.67
N PRO A 42 -16.53 17.15 15.44
CA PRO A 42 -17.82 16.53 15.16
C PRO A 42 -17.83 15.05 15.61
N LYS A 43 -18.93 14.63 16.23
CA LYS A 43 -19.06 13.27 16.81
C LYS A 43 -18.80 12.15 15.79
N ASP A 44 -19.22 12.35 14.54
CA ASP A 44 -19.03 11.41 13.43
C ASP A 44 -17.58 11.26 12.97
N LEU A 45 -16.67 12.10 13.45
CA LEU A 45 -15.23 12.06 13.09
C LEU A 45 -14.34 11.53 14.23
N ILE A 46 -14.82 11.48 15.48
CA ILE A 46 -13.98 11.16 16.65
C ILE A 46 -13.23 9.85 16.48
N GLU A 47 -13.94 8.77 16.16
CA GLU A 47 -13.33 7.44 15.98
C GLU A 47 -12.32 7.42 14.82
N GLY A 48 -12.66 8.06 13.69
CA GLY A 48 -11.75 8.16 12.55
C GLY A 48 -10.48 8.94 12.87
N LEU A 49 -10.58 10.03 13.63
CA LEU A 49 -9.41 10.82 14.08
C LEU A 49 -8.53 10.03 15.04
N GLU A 50 -9.10 9.23 15.94
CA GLU A 50 -8.32 8.35 16.82
C GLU A 50 -7.57 7.28 16.03
N ILE A 51 -8.16 6.74 14.97
CA ILE A 51 -7.47 5.81 14.06
C ILE A 51 -6.27 6.51 13.40
N LEU A 52 -6.47 7.69 12.81
CA LEU A 52 -5.38 8.45 12.19
C LEU A 52 -4.27 8.80 13.20
N LYS A 53 -4.63 9.21 14.41
CA LYS A 53 -3.71 9.57 15.48
C LYS A 53 -2.84 8.39 15.93
N ASN A 54 -3.45 7.21 16.05
CA ASN A 54 -2.81 6.00 16.56
C ASN A 54 -2.22 5.11 15.44
N TRP A 55 -2.23 5.55 14.18
CA TRP A 55 -1.57 4.83 13.09
C TRP A 55 -0.05 4.95 13.22
N ASP A 56 0.63 3.82 13.20
CA ASP A 56 2.08 3.68 13.34
C ASP A 56 2.89 3.97 12.06
N LEU A 57 2.24 4.47 11.01
CA LEU A 57 2.80 4.72 9.68
C LEU A 57 3.14 3.44 8.88
N ARG A 58 2.75 2.28 9.34
CA ARG A 58 2.97 1.03 8.62
C ARG A 58 1.77 0.66 7.76
N ALA A 59 2.04 0.16 6.57
CA ALA A 59 1.06 -0.26 5.57
C ALA A 59 1.05 -1.79 5.38
N ASP A 60 1.25 -2.54 6.46
CA ASP A 60 1.13 -4.01 6.45
C ASP A 60 -0.32 -4.42 6.17
N SER A 61 -0.49 -5.56 5.52
CA SER A 61 -1.82 -6.09 5.19
C SER A 61 -2.70 -6.38 6.42
N SER A 62 -2.10 -6.65 7.58
CA SER A 62 -2.76 -6.86 8.86
C SER A 62 -3.06 -5.58 9.66
N ASN A 63 -2.42 -4.44 9.29
CA ASN A 63 -2.58 -3.19 10.02
C ASN A 63 -4.01 -2.65 9.92
N THR A 64 -4.68 -2.51 11.05
CA THR A 64 -6.09 -2.12 11.11
C THR A 64 -6.31 -0.60 11.01
N LYS A 65 -5.26 0.21 11.16
CA LYS A 65 -5.33 1.67 11.09
C LYS A 65 -4.88 2.22 9.73
N ALA A 66 -4.14 1.43 8.96
CA ALA A 66 -3.55 1.85 7.69
C ALA A 66 -4.60 2.19 6.62
N ALA A 67 -5.66 1.38 6.49
CA ALA A 67 -6.65 1.55 5.43
C ALA A 67 -7.32 2.92 5.48
N LEU A 68 -7.91 3.31 6.63
CA LEU A 68 -8.55 4.62 6.78
C LEU A 68 -7.54 5.75 6.60
N SER A 69 -6.34 5.61 7.16
CA SER A 69 -5.30 6.64 7.11
C SER A 69 -4.81 6.89 5.69
N ILE A 70 -4.44 5.84 4.96
CA ILE A 70 -3.91 5.96 3.58
C ILE A 70 -4.99 6.46 2.61
N LEU A 71 -6.24 6.04 2.79
CA LEU A 71 -7.35 6.52 1.94
C LEU A 71 -7.74 7.98 2.21
N THR A 72 -7.44 8.49 3.40
CA THR A 72 -7.84 9.83 3.85
C THR A 72 -6.76 10.87 3.59
N LEU A 73 -5.50 10.52 3.88
CA LEU A 73 -4.40 11.47 3.76
C LEU A 73 -3.97 11.60 2.30
N PRO A 74 -3.61 12.82 1.84
CA PRO A 74 -3.18 13.03 0.47
C PRO A 74 -1.91 12.22 0.20
N ASN A 75 -1.95 11.51 -0.89
CA ASN A 75 -0.87 10.69 -1.37
C ASN A 75 -0.37 11.23 -2.70
N ALA A 76 0.94 11.36 -2.81
CA ALA A 76 1.62 12.06 -3.87
C ALA A 76 1.60 11.30 -5.21
N PHE A 77 0.56 11.45 -6.00
CA PHE A 77 0.71 11.30 -7.46
C PHE A 77 1.08 12.62 -8.14
N ASN A 78 0.81 13.74 -7.48
CA ASN A 78 1.04 15.05 -8.04
C ASN A 78 1.58 15.98 -6.95
N ILE A 79 2.80 16.45 -7.09
CA ILE A 79 3.45 17.35 -6.12
C ILE A 79 2.65 18.64 -5.94
N GLU A 80 1.93 19.09 -6.97
CA GLU A 80 1.06 20.28 -6.88
C GLU A 80 -0.22 20.02 -6.06
N GLU A 81 -0.70 18.77 -5.98
CA GLU A 81 -1.84 18.38 -5.14
C GLU A 81 -1.46 18.18 -3.66
N LEU A 82 -0.17 18.22 -3.32
CA LEU A 82 0.35 18.09 -1.94
C LEU A 82 0.16 19.35 -1.08
N LYS A 83 -0.53 20.36 -1.57
CA LYS A 83 -0.90 21.49 -0.72
C LYS A 83 -1.84 20.99 0.37
N TYR A 84 -1.39 21.11 1.61
CA TYR A 84 -2.21 20.81 2.76
C TYR A 84 -3.54 21.58 2.68
N ASN A 85 -4.64 20.86 2.75
CA ASN A 85 -5.98 21.44 2.78
C ASN A 85 -6.83 20.65 3.79
N LYS A 86 -7.09 21.27 4.95
CA LYS A 86 -7.85 20.68 6.05
C LYS A 86 -9.25 20.22 5.61
N ASP A 87 -9.97 21.04 4.84
CA ASP A 87 -11.34 20.75 4.43
C ASP A 87 -11.39 19.54 3.50
N SER A 88 -10.47 19.47 2.55
CA SER A 88 -10.36 18.32 1.64
C SER A 88 -10.06 17.02 2.39
N ILE A 89 -9.17 17.05 3.40
CA ILE A 89 -8.87 15.89 4.25
C ILE A 89 -10.10 15.51 5.07
N THR A 90 -10.82 16.49 5.62
CA THR A 90 -12.04 16.25 6.41
C THR A 90 -13.14 15.62 5.56
N VAL A 91 -13.32 16.08 4.33
CA VAL A 91 -14.26 15.49 3.35
C VAL A 91 -13.85 14.05 3.01
N ALA A 92 -12.55 13.80 2.79
CA ALA A 92 -12.02 12.47 2.54
C ALA A 92 -12.23 11.55 3.73
N LEU A 93 -11.97 12.02 4.96
CA LEU A 93 -12.20 11.26 6.19
C LEU A 93 -13.67 10.84 6.32
N LYS A 94 -14.62 11.78 6.21
CA LYS A 94 -16.06 11.49 6.24
C LYS A 94 -16.47 10.44 5.21
N LYS A 95 -16.00 10.60 3.97
CA LYS A 95 -16.27 9.66 2.87
C LYS A 95 -15.76 8.25 3.18
N ASN A 96 -14.54 8.14 3.72
CA ASN A 96 -13.90 6.85 3.99
C ASN A 96 -14.47 6.18 5.24
N ILE A 97 -14.83 6.93 6.28
CA ILE A 97 -15.61 6.45 7.43
C ILE A 97 -16.92 5.82 6.93
N LYS A 98 -17.70 6.56 6.13
CA LYS A 98 -18.96 6.05 5.57
C LYS A 98 -18.75 4.80 4.71
N TYR A 99 -17.68 4.75 3.93
CA TYR A 99 -17.37 3.59 3.11
C TYR A 99 -17.04 2.35 3.95
N LEU A 100 -16.13 2.48 4.93
CA LEU A 100 -15.70 1.35 5.76
C LEU A 100 -16.87 0.81 6.61
N ASN A 101 -17.61 1.69 7.27
CA ASN A 101 -18.81 1.29 8.02
C ASN A 101 -19.85 0.59 7.15
N LYS A 102 -20.14 1.13 5.97
CA LYS A 102 -21.12 0.51 5.05
C LYS A 102 -20.67 -0.87 4.56
N LYS A 103 -19.37 -1.05 4.30
CA LYS A 103 -18.85 -2.27 3.68
C LYS A 103 -18.46 -3.34 4.69
N PHE A 104 -17.90 -2.94 5.84
CA PHE A 104 -17.32 -3.86 6.82
C PHE A 104 -18.00 -3.81 8.20
N GLY A 105 -18.75 -2.76 8.52
CA GLY A 105 -19.42 -2.56 9.80
C GLY A 105 -18.57 -1.92 10.90
N TYR A 106 -17.28 -1.63 10.61
CA TYR A 106 -16.31 -1.04 11.55
C TYR A 106 -15.22 -0.30 10.80
N LEU A 107 -14.41 0.53 11.49
CA LEU A 107 -13.40 1.41 10.88
C LEU A 107 -11.98 0.83 10.90
N ASP A 108 -11.61 0.09 11.92
CA ASP A 108 -10.28 -0.50 12.11
C ASP A 108 -10.11 -1.79 11.28
N VAL A 109 -10.39 -1.67 9.98
CA VAL A 109 -10.34 -2.76 9.02
C VAL A 109 -8.90 -3.02 8.59
N PRO A 110 -8.40 -4.28 8.67
CA PRO A 110 -7.07 -4.61 8.16
C PRO A 110 -6.89 -4.17 6.71
N LEU A 111 -5.73 -3.55 6.40
CA LEU A 111 -5.43 -3.00 5.07
C LEU A 111 -5.66 -4.02 3.97
N GLY A 112 -5.21 -5.27 4.14
CA GLY A 112 -5.36 -6.34 3.16
C GLY A 112 -6.81 -6.77 2.89
N LYS A 113 -7.78 -6.43 3.75
CA LYS A 113 -9.21 -6.57 3.44
C LYS A 113 -9.71 -5.47 2.51
N VAL A 114 -9.08 -4.30 2.56
CA VAL A 114 -9.47 -3.11 1.80
C VAL A 114 -8.71 -3.02 0.47
N PHE A 115 -7.39 -3.19 0.47
CA PHE A 115 -6.54 -3.14 -0.72
C PHE A 115 -6.41 -4.52 -1.33
N ARG A 116 -6.89 -4.66 -2.58
CA ARG A 116 -7.03 -5.96 -3.23
C ARG A 116 -6.32 -6.02 -4.58
N LEU A 117 -5.60 -7.12 -4.82
CA LEU A 117 -5.12 -7.51 -6.13
C LEU A 117 -6.20 -8.37 -6.80
N ILE A 118 -6.86 -7.82 -7.81
CA ILE A 118 -7.96 -8.51 -8.51
C ILE A 118 -7.60 -8.71 -9.98
N ARG A 119 -7.62 -9.97 -10.41
CA ARG A 119 -7.42 -10.36 -11.81
C ARG A 119 -8.15 -11.66 -12.11
N GLY A 120 -9.17 -11.63 -12.95
CA GLY A 120 -10.02 -12.80 -13.21
C GLY A 120 -10.63 -13.35 -11.92
N LYS A 121 -10.34 -14.59 -11.57
CA LYS A 121 -10.79 -15.24 -10.31
C LYS A 121 -9.90 -14.91 -9.11
N THR A 122 -8.74 -14.30 -9.33
CA THR A 122 -7.81 -13.91 -8.25
C THR A 122 -8.35 -12.71 -7.50
N ASN A 123 -8.36 -12.79 -6.16
CA ASN A 123 -8.69 -11.70 -5.24
C ASN A 123 -7.86 -11.86 -3.97
N LEU A 124 -6.69 -11.23 -3.95
CA LEU A 124 -5.68 -11.38 -2.90
C LEU A 124 -5.49 -10.09 -2.09
N PRO A 125 -5.12 -10.19 -0.79
CA PRO A 125 -4.75 -9.03 0.00
C PRO A 125 -3.48 -8.39 -0.56
N LEU A 126 -3.38 -7.07 -0.39
CA LEU A 126 -2.15 -6.33 -0.64
C LEU A 126 -1.76 -5.51 0.58
N GLU A 127 -0.48 -5.25 0.68
CA GLU A 127 0.13 -4.29 1.58
C GLU A 127 0.98 -3.30 0.78
N GLY A 128 1.41 -2.23 1.43
CA GLY A 128 2.07 -1.10 0.78
C GLY A 128 1.11 0.05 0.52
N GLY A 129 1.63 1.11 -0.09
CA GLY A 129 0.85 2.33 -0.33
C GLY A 129 1.55 3.33 -1.23
N PRO A 130 0.88 4.43 -1.54
CA PRO A 130 1.47 5.52 -2.34
C PRO A 130 2.70 6.13 -1.66
N GLY A 131 3.79 6.29 -2.39
CA GLY A 131 5.01 6.92 -1.89
C GLY A 131 5.90 6.00 -1.04
N LEU A 132 5.58 4.72 -0.93
CA LEU A 132 6.45 3.70 -0.34
C LEU A 132 7.32 3.05 -1.40
N ILE A 133 8.40 2.37 -0.97
CA ILE A 133 9.18 1.48 -1.85
C ILE A 133 8.31 0.33 -2.33
N ARG A 134 7.46 -0.23 -1.45
CA ARG A 134 6.34 -1.09 -1.83
C ARG A 134 5.17 -0.23 -2.32
N ALA A 135 5.29 0.31 -3.53
CA ALA A 135 4.31 1.22 -4.10
C ALA A 135 3.04 0.48 -4.54
N ILE A 136 1.91 0.82 -3.94
CA ILE A 136 0.59 0.30 -4.31
C ILE A 136 -0.41 1.46 -4.37
N TYR A 137 -0.97 1.66 -5.55
CA TYR A 137 -2.01 2.66 -5.79
C TYR A 137 -3.33 1.98 -6.12
N VAL A 138 -4.38 2.39 -5.43
CA VAL A 138 -5.69 1.76 -5.56
C VAL A 138 -6.74 2.71 -6.13
N LYS A 139 -7.68 2.13 -6.87
CA LYS A 139 -8.91 2.79 -7.31
C LYS A 139 -10.12 2.02 -6.80
N LYS A 140 -11.20 2.74 -6.49
CA LYS A 140 -12.48 2.12 -6.14
C LYS A 140 -13.20 1.65 -7.41
N ILE A 141 -13.23 0.34 -7.62
CA ILE A 141 -13.89 -0.33 -8.75
C ILE A 141 -14.90 -1.32 -8.15
N ASN A 142 -16.16 -1.25 -8.58
CA ASN A 142 -17.23 -2.13 -8.08
C ASN A 142 -17.26 -2.21 -6.54
N ASN A 143 -17.21 -1.06 -5.89
CA ASN A 143 -17.21 -0.91 -4.43
C ASN A 143 -16.04 -1.62 -3.69
N THR A 144 -14.91 -1.86 -4.38
CA THR A 144 -13.69 -2.45 -3.82
C THR A 144 -12.48 -1.64 -4.24
N TYR A 145 -11.55 -1.35 -3.33
CA TYR A 145 -10.29 -0.72 -3.66
C TYR A 145 -9.35 -1.76 -4.28
N GLN A 146 -9.14 -1.65 -5.59
CA GLN A 146 -8.30 -2.54 -6.39
C GLN A 146 -7.01 -1.84 -6.76
N ALA A 147 -5.89 -2.54 -6.69
CA ALA A 147 -4.62 -2.03 -7.17
C ALA A 147 -4.68 -1.80 -8.69
N VAL A 148 -4.27 -0.62 -9.11
CA VAL A 148 -4.28 -0.20 -10.53
C VAL A 148 -2.93 0.29 -11.02
N ALA A 149 -2.00 0.63 -10.11
CA ALA A 149 -0.66 1.08 -10.42
C ALA A 149 0.28 0.81 -9.23
N GLY A 150 1.56 1.02 -9.43
CA GLY A 150 2.62 0.79 -8.46
C GLY A 150 3.57 -0.30 -8.92
N ASP A 151 4.01 -1.13 -7.99
CA ASP A 151 4.87 -2.27 -8.31
C ASP A 151 4.21 -3.18 -9.35
N CYS A 152 4.97 -3.52 -10.39
CA CYS A 152 4.50 -4.42 -11.44
C CYS A 152 5.46 -5.58 -11.67
N TYR A 153 6.59 -5.36 -12.30
CA TYR A 153 7.67 -6.33 -12.44
C TYR A 153 8.77 -6.01 -11.45
N ILE A 154 9.10 -6.99 -10.59
CA ILE A 154 10.19 -6.89 -9.63
C ILE A 154 11.23 -7.93 -10.01
N GLN A 155 12.50 -7.52 -10.08
CA GLN A 155 13.62 -8.38 -10.36
C GLN A 155 14.76 -8.08 -9.38
N ALA A 156 15.37 -9.13 -8.85
CA ALA A 156 16.61 -9.07 -8.10
C ALA A 156 17.68 -9.86 -8.87
N VAL A 157 18.86 -9.27 -9.04
CA VAL A 157 19.98 -9.89 -9.73
C VAL A 157 21.21 -9.79 -8.84
N GLU A 158 21.91 -10.90 -8.68
CA GLU A 158 23.11 -11.02 -7.88
C GLU A 158 24.24 -11.61 -8.71
N TRP A 159 25.40 -11.00 -8.65
CA TRP A 159 26.66 -11.55 -9.16
C TRP A 159 27.50 -12.00 -7.99
N ALA A 160 27.69 -13.30 -7.87
CA ALA A 160 28.59 -13.86 -6.86
C ALA A 160 30.07 -13.55 -7.22
N PRO A 161 30.99 -13.55 -6.23
CA PRO A 161 32.41 -13.28 -6.46
C PRO A 161 33.06 -14.25 -7.45
N ASN A 162 32.54 -15.45 -7.63
CA ASN A 162 33.00 -16.46 -8.59
C ASN A 162 32.43 -16.22 -10.03
N GLY A 163 31.67 -15.14 -10.24
CA GLY A 163 31.03 -14.80 -11.52
C GLY A 163 29.68 -15.50 -11.76
N GLU A 164 29.19 -16.29 -10.82
CA GLU A 164 27.88 -16.92 -10.93
C GLU A 164 26.78 -15.88 -10.89
N LEU A 165 25.79 -15.99 -11.80
CA LEU A 165 24.64 -15.11 -11.89
C LEU A 165 23.41 -15.80 -11.29
N ASN A 166 22.84 -15.16 -10.27
CA ASN A 166 21.56 -15.54 -9.69
C ASN A 166 20.52 -14.45 -9.91
N ALA A 167 19.32 -14.83 -10.33
CA ALA A 167 18.26 -13.87 -10.59
C ALA A 167 16.89 -14.39 -10.15
N TRP A 168 16.07 -13.48 -9.62
CA TRP A 168 14.69 -13.76 -9.21
C TRP A 168 13.77 -12.69 -9.76
N SER A 169 12.53 -13.08 -10.05
CA SER A 169 11.53 -12.12 -10.51
C SER A 169 10.11 -12.51 -10.10
N VAL A 170 9.24 -11.51 -10.13
CA VAL A 170 7.79 -11.69 -10.00
C VAL A 170 7.05 -10.62 -10.79
N HIS A 171 5.95 -11.00 -11.44
CA HIS A 171 4.94 -10.09 -11.97
C HIS A 171 3.76 -9.99 -11.00
N GLN A 172 3.07 -8.84 -10.96
CA GLN A 172 1.85 -8.70 -10.15
C GLN A 172 0.75 -9.69 -10.54
N TYR A 173 0.74 -10.15 -11.79
CA TYR A 173 -0.24 -11.11 -12.29
C TYR A 173 0.45 -12.37 -12.83
N GLY A 174 0.88 -12.34 -14.07
CA GLY A 174 1.60 -13.37 -14.81
C GLY A 174 2.19 -12.79 -16.08
N SER A 175 2.78 -13.61 -16.94
CA SER A 175 3.44 -13.15 -18.18
C SER A 175 2.49 -13.01 -19.37
N ALA A 176 1.29 -13.59 -19.31
CA ALA A 176 0.29 -13.56 -20.40
C ALA A 176 -0.96 -12.76 -20.00
N THR A 177 -0.79 -11.50 -19.61
CA THR A 177 -1.87 -10.67 -19.05
C THR A 177 -2.98 -10.30 -20.04
N GLN A 178 -2.79 -10.51 -21.34
CA GLN A 178 -3.80 -10.25 -22.37
C GLN A 178 -4.62 -11.52 -22.72
N ASP A 179 -4.12 -12.70 -22.40
CA ASP A 179 -4.79 -13.96 -22.67
C ASP A 179 -5.38 -14.57 -21.41
N LYS A 180 -6.72 -14.45 -21.26
CA LYS A 180 -7.46 -14.94 -20.09
C LYS A 180 -7.47 -16.47 -19.97
N GLU A 181 -7.28 -17.17 -21.05
CA GLU A 181 -7.27 -18.64 -21.10
C GLU A 181 -5.87 -19.20 -20.82
N SER A 182 -4.85 -18.38 -20.86
CA SER A 182 -3.48 -18.78 -20.55
C SER A 182 -3.34 -19.15 -19.07
N LYS A 183 -2.63 -20.24 -18.79
CA LYS A 183 -2.21 -20.60 -17.43
C LYS A 183 -1.32 -19.51 -16.78
N HIS A 184 -0.72 -18.65 -17.60
CA HIS A 184 0.14 -17.55 -17.16
C HIS A 184 -0.59 -16.20 -17.05
N TYR A 185 -1.92 -16.19 -17.05
CA TYR A 185 -2.72 -14.98 -16.92
C TYR A 185 -2.54 -14.31 -15.55
N ASN A 186 -2.48 -15.12 -14.47
CA ASN A 186 -2.40 -14.65 -13.09
C ASN A 186 -1.65 -15.61 -12.14
N ASP A 187 -0.81 -16.48 -12.68
CA ASP A 187 -0.09 -17.53 -11.94
C ASP A 187 0.92 -17.00 -10.91
N GLN A 188 1.39 -15.75 -11.07
CA GLN A 188 2.33 -15.13 -10.15
C GLN A 188 1.68 -14.22 -9.10
N SER A 189 0.37 -13.98 -9.17
CA SER A 189 -0.33 -13.08 -8.24
C SER A 189 -0.16 -13.46 -6.77
N SER A 190 -0.14 -14.76 -6.47
CA SER A 190 0.07 -15.25 -5.10
C SER A 190 1.50 -14.95 -4.60
N LEU A 191 2.50 -15.11 -5.45
CA LEU A 191 3.88 -14.77 -5.12
C LEU A 191 4.01 -13.26 -4.85
N PHE A 192 3.45 -12.45 -5.75
CA PHE A 192 3.48 -11.00 -5.63
C PHE A 192 2.82 -10.51 -4.33
N SER A 193 1.65 -11.07 -3.98
CA SER A 193 0.94 -10.73 -2.75
C SER A 193 1.70 -11.13 -1.48
N LYS A 194 2.53 -12.17 -1.54
CA LYS A 194 3.29 -12.73 -0.42
C LYS A 194 4.76 -12.30 -0.39
N HIS A 195 5.16 -11.33 -1.23
CA HIS A 195 6.56 -10.88 -1.34
C HIS A 195 7.54 -11.99 -1.73
N GLN A 196 7.07 -12.94 -2.53
CA GLN A 196 7.87 -14.04 -3.03
C GLN A 196 8.25 -13.82 -4.49
N MET A 197 9.41 -14.29 -4.87
CA MET A 197 9.89 -14.29 -6.25
C MET A 197 10.23 -15.70 -6.69
N LYS A 198 10.08 -15.98 -7.97
CA LYS A 198 10.59 -17.21 -8.59
C LYS A 198 12.00 -16.99 -9.09
N GLN A 199 12.85 -18.01 -9.01
CA GLN A 199 14.16 -18.00 -9.63
C GLN A 199 14.03 -17.97 -11.16
N ILE A 200 14.79 -17.10 -11.78
CA ILE A 200 14.98 -17.10 -13.24
C ILE A 200 16.04 -18.14 -13.55
N ARG A 201 15.70 -19.07 -14.42
CA ARG A 201 16.68 -20.01 -14.97
C ARG A 201 17.29 -19.39 -16.23
N PRO A 202 18.62 -19.48 -16.41
CA PRO A 202 19.28 -19.05 -17.64
C PRO A 202 18.80 -19.86 -18.84
#